data_595c12bc34208515aba7fc3eb91fd337
#
_entry.id   595c12bc34208515aba7fc3eb91fd337
#
_cell.length_a   1.000
_cell.length_b   1.000
_cell.length_c   1.000
_cell.angle_alpha   90.00
_cell.angle_beta   90.00
_cell.angle_gamma   90.00
#
_symmetry.space_group_name_H-M   'P 1'
#
loop_
_entity.id
_entity.type
_entity.pdbx_description
1 polymer ?
#
loop_
_entity_poly.entity_id
_entity_poly.type
_entity_poly.pdbx_seq_one_letter_code
_entity_poly.pdbx_strand_id
1 'polypeptide(L)'
;MQNTEYQGIERRGTQVMDKKDEALLERFGEHPTPFYYYDGDALHAHVSSLLSRLHPAVRVHYALKANGNVALAGLLRSLGCGVEIASAGEMFVAMEAGYVAEDVLYAGPGKTVAELNEAIAYGIGCIHVESVRELRLLEDIAAQAGQLVRAAVRINPDNDLSGATIKMGGVPRPFGVDEGQLDHFFKVLEDCPHVHFQGIQVYTGTQMLKSDQILASFANTLQLAKRVQAQYGVAMHTVNLGGGFGVPYFAHEQPLDMDHVIDGLNALAEQTRTRMPGVKLIIESGRYLVAQSGMYVCRALYTKESKGEKFVVADGGMNHYAAATFRGRRIRDNYPVRIMRRQAGESKEPKEREVEATLRMGQRDASAQTAVTVEQSLEEVASRIGEHPEEASLELETVSIVGPLCTPEDCIVKKAQLPPIHEGDYIAFPNAGAYGLSYSPLQFLGHATPAELLDFRGEVHVIREHGDRTDLLHHQRMIPLPEDAL
;
A
#
# COMPACT_ATOMS: atom_id res chain seq x y z
N MET A 1 17.20 9.65 -22.48
CA MET A 1 17.15 11.06 -22.07
C MET A 1 15.87 11.23 -21.28
N GLN A 2 15.94 11.78 -20.11
CA GLN A 2 14.93 12.06 -19.06
C GLN A 2 14.79 11.00 -17.96
N ASN A 3 15.87 10.88 -17.19
CA ASN A 3 15.86 10.24 -15.86
C ASN A 3 16.00 11.33 -14.77
N THR A 4 15.48 12.54 -14.99
CA THR A 4 15.89 13.74 -14.24
C THR A 4 14.84 14.23 -13.23
N GLU A 5 13.65 13.64 -13.14
CA GLU A 5 12.61 14.16 -12.24
C GLU A 5 12.41 13.42 -10.92
N TYR A 6 12.90 12.17 -10.79
CA TYR A 6 12.77 11.41 -9.53
C TYR A 6 13.97 11.55 -8.56
N GLN A 7 15.07 12.16 -8.99
CA GLN A 7 16.23 12.43 -8.13
C GLN A 7 16.04 13.61 -7.16
N GLY A 8 14.92 14.33 -7.22
CA GLY A 8 14.65 15.52 -6.39
C GLY A 8 14.20 15.25 -4.96
N ILE A 9 13.89 14.00 -4.58
CA ILE A 9 13.37 13.68 -3.22
C ILE A 9 14.51 13.45 -2.20
N GLU A 10 15.76 13.33 -2.66
CA GLU A 10 16.83 12.74 -1.86
C GLU A 10 17.59 13.67 -0.88
N ARG A 11 17.36 14.97 -0.84
CA ARG A 11 18.17 15.86 0.05
C ARG A 11 17.44 17.03 0.68
N ARG A 12 16.10 17.01 0.78
CA ARG A 12 15.38 18.19 1.29
C ARG A 12 14.62 17.89 2.56
N GLY A 13 15.34 17.67 3.64
CA GLY A 13 14.77 17.57 5.00
C GLY A 13 14.08 18.84 5.49
N THR A 14 14.12 19.94 4.72
CA THR A 14 13.56 21.24 5.12
C THR A 14 13.32 22.08 3.88
N GLN A 15 12.12 22.10 3.34
CA GLN A 15 11.77 23.02 2.27
C GLN A 15 10.66 23.98 2.67
N VAL A 16 10.90 25.26 2.38
CA VAL A 16 9.86 26.25 2.09
C VAL A 16 8.99 25.68 0.97
N MET A 17 7.66 25.83 1.09
CA MET A 17 6.69 25.43 0.05
C MET A 17 7.25 25.78 -1.34
N ASP A 18 7.37 24.76 -2.17
CA ASP A 18 7.67 24.96 -3.58
C ASP A 18 6.35 25.04 -4.38
N LYS A 19 6.44 25.44 -5.64
CA LYS A 19 5.26 25.50 -6.53
C LYS A 19 4.53 24.16 -6.66
N LYS A 20 5.22 23.03 -6.38
CA LYS A 20 4.60 21.70 -6.39
C LYS A 20 3.72 21.49 -5.17
N ASP A 21 4.10 22.05 -4.01
CA ASP A 21 3.28 21.99 -2.79
C ASP A 21 2.01 22.85 -2.94
N GLU A 22 2.12 24.03 -3.57
CA GLU A 22 0.96 24.87 -3.89
C GLU A 22 -0.02 24.14 -4.82
N ALA A 23 0.48 23.54 -5.90
CA ALA A 23 -0.34 22.75 -6.80
C ALA A 23 -1.01 21.55 -6.12
N LEU A 24 -0.32 20.86 -5.20
CA LEU A 24 -0.90 19.78 -4.40
C LEU A 24 -2.00 20.30 -3.47
N LEU A 25 -1.79 21.43 -2.79
CA LEU A 25 -2.81 22.03 -1.92
C LEU A 25 -4.07 22.45 -2.69
N GLU A 26 -3.93 22.91 -3.93
CA GLU A 26 -5.07 23.16 -4.83
C GLU A 26 -5.81 21.86 -5.15
N ARG A 27 -5.08 20.77 -5.44
CA ARG A 27 -5.66 19.45 -5.72
C ARG A 27 -6.34 18.81 -4.50
N PHE A 28 -5.83 19.04 -3.30
CA PHE A 28 -6.51 18.62 -2.07
C PHE A 28 -7.86 19.33 -1.88
N GLY A 29 -8.02 20.51 -2.46
CA GLY A 29 -9.28 21.24 -2.43
C GLY A 29 -9.81 21.47 -1.02
N GLU A 30 -11.11 21.24 -0.84
CA GLU A 30 -11.82 21.34 0.44
C GLU A 30 -12.06 19.96 1.09
N HIS A 31 -11.39 18.90 0.60
CA HIS A 31 -11.56 17.57 1.20
C HIS A 31 -11.11 17.57 2.66
N PRO A 32 -11.98 17.08 3.58
CA PRO A 32 -11.62 16.99 4.99
C PRO A 32 -10.48 16.01 5.20
N THR A 33 -9.51 16.40 6.03
CA THR A 33 -8.45 15.50 6.50
C THR A 33 -8.99 14.60 7.63
N PRO A 34 -8.37 13.42 7.86
CA PRO A 34 -7.30 12.82 7.08
C PRO A 34 -7.80 12.13 5.80
N PHE A 35 -6.95 12.05 4.79
CA PHE A 35 -7.24 11.31 3.55
C PHE A 35 -5.98 10.70 2.94
N TYR A 36 -6.16 9.73 2.04
CA TYR A 36 -5.12 9.28 1.12
C TYR A 36 -5.29 9.98 -0.22
N TYR A 37 -4.19 10.39 -0.81
CA TYR A 37 -4.14 10.98 -2.14
C TYR A 37 -3.25 10.15 -3.03
N TYR A 38 -3.75 9.77 -4.21
CA TYR A 38 -3.02 8.97 -5.19
C TYR A 38 -2.86 9.77 -6.49
N ASP A 39 -1.62 9.90 -6.96
CA ASP A 39 -1.30 10.43 -8.28
C ASP A 39 -1.46 9.30 -9.30
N GLY A 40 -2.59 9.28 -9.98
CA GLY A 40 -2.95 8.27 -10.96
C GLY A 40 -2.13 8.38 -12.24
N ASP A 41 -1.73 9.58 -12.65
CA ASP A 41 -0.90 9.77 -13.84
C ASP A 41 0.53 9.28 -13.59
N ALA A 42 1.10 9.55 -12.42
CA ALA A 42 2.40 8.99 -12.02
C ALA A 42 2.35 7.46 -11.92
N LEU A 43 1.28 6.90 -11.33
CA LEU A 43 1.06 5.45 -11.28
C LEU A 43 1.00 4.84 -12.69
N HIS A 44 0.20 5.43 -13.57
CA HIS A 44 0.05 4.97 -14.95
C HIS A 44 1.39 5.01 -15.69
N ALA A 45 2.12 6.11 -15.60
CA ALA A 45 3.41 6.28 -16.27
C ALA A 45 4.45 5.27 -15.75
N HIS A 46 4.54 5.09 -14.42
CA HIS A 46 5.45 4.16 -13.77
C HIS A 46 5.22 2.70 -14.22
N VAL A 47 3.97 2.24 -14.16
CA VAL A 47 3.62 0.87 -14.52
C VAL A 47 3.74 0.63 -16.03
N SER A 48 3.29 1.57 -16.87
CA SER A 48 3.43 1.47 -18.32
C SER A 48 4.90 1.40 -18.75
N SER A 49 5.78 2.21 -18.12
CA SER A 49 7.22 2.15 -18.37
C SER A 49 7.81 0.79 -17.99
N LEU A 50 7.43 0.22 -16.85
CA LEU A 50 7.86 -1.12 -16.45
C LEU A 50 7.41 -2.16 -17.48
N LEU A 51 6.11 -2.22 -17.79
CA LEU A 51 5.54 -3.25 -18.65
C LEU A 51 6.10 -3.21 -20.07
N SER A 52 6.33 -2.02 -20.64
CA SER A 52 6.85 -1.85 -22.00
C SER A 52 8.28 -2.37 -22.19
N ARG A 53 9.01 -2.56 -21.11
CA ARG A 53 10.42 -2.99 -21.11
C ARG A 53 10.62 -4.47 -20.82
N LEU A 54 9.57 -5.16 -20.37
CA LEU A 54 9.63 -6.57 -20.02
C LEU A 54 9.55 -7.46 -21.27
N HIS A 55 10.27 -8.59 -21.21
CA HIS A 55 10.17 -9.62 -22.23
C HIS A 55 8.73 -10.16 -22.35
N PRO A 56 8.21 -10.44 -23.57
CA PRO A 56 6.81 -10.88 -23.78
C PRO A 56 6.40 -12.16 -23.03
N ALA A 57 7.35 -13.00 -22.60
CA ALA A 57 7.09 -14.17 -21.78
C ALA A 57 6.91 -13.85 -20.27
N VAL A 58 7.19 -12.62 -19.85
CA VAL A 58 7.02 -12.17 -18.45
C VAL A 58 5.66 -11.51 -18.28
N ARG A 59 4.94 -11.92 -17.25
CA ARG A 59 3.66 -11.34 -16.82
C ARG A 59 3.81 -10.73 -15.43
N VAL A 60 3.24 -9.54 -15.25
CA VAL A 60 3.19 -8.87 -13.95
C VAL A 60 1.80 -9.09 -13.35
N HIS A 61 1.76 -9.61 -12.13
CA HIS A 61 0.53 -9.69 -11.34
C HIS A 61 0.63 -8.70 -10.17
N TYR A 62 -0.39 -7.88 -10.05
CA TYR A 62 -0.51 -6.94 -8.94
C TYR A 62 -0.88 -7.70 -7.67
N ALA A 63 -0.06 -7.62 -6.62
CA ALA A 63 -0.38 -8.20 -5.32
C ALA A 63 -1.37 -7.27 -4.59
N LEU A 64 -2.66 -7.63 -4.62
CA LEU A 64 -3.78 -6.78 -4.19
C LEU A 64 -3.68 -6.35 -2.72
N LYS A 65 -3.08 -7.19 -1.88
CA LYS A 65 -2.79 -6.90 -0.45
C LYS A 65 -2.02 -5.61 -0.21
N ALA A 66 -1.29 -5.12 -1.22
CA ALA A 66 -0.56 -3.86 -1.09
C ALA A 66 -1.50 -2.66 -1.00
N ASN A 67 -2.56 -2.65 -1.80
CA ASN A 67 -3.65 -1.68 -1.73
C ASN A 67 -4.89 -2.27 -2.39
N GLY A 68 -5.90 -2.59 -1.60
CA GLY A 68 -7.15 -3.20 -2.04
C GLY A 68 -8.21 -2.22 -2.54
N ASN A 69 -7.86 -0.99 -2.92
CA ASN A 69 -8.83 -0.07 -3.50
C ASN A 69 -9.20 -0.52 -4.93
N VAL A 70 -10.51 -0.66 -5.19
CA VAL A 70 -11.04 -1.17 -6.47
C VAL A 70 -10.67 -0.29 -7.66
N ALA A 71 -10.59 1.03 -7.50
CA ALA A 71 -10.25 1.95 -8.57
C ALA A 71 -8.76 1.81 -8.97
N LEU A 72 -7.86 1.67 -7.99
CA LEU A 72 -6.43 1.41 -8.25
C LEU A 72 -6.23 0.04 -8.90
N ALA A 73 -6.93 -0.99 -8.43
CA ALA A 73 -6.90 -2.32 -9.04
C ALA A 73 -7.39 -2.27 -10.50
N GLY A 74 -8.48 -1.54 -10.78
CA GLY A 74 -9.01 -1.32 -12.12
C GLY A 74 -8.04 -0.58 -13.04
N LEU A 75 -7.34 0.43 -12.52
CA LEU A 75 -6.30 1.15 -13.28
C LEU A 75 -5.15 0.21 -13.65
N LEU A 76 -4.64 -0.61 -12.73
CA LEU A 76 -3.58 -1.58 -12.98
C LEU A 76 -4.02 -2.67 -13.98
N ARG A 77 -5.27 -3.14 -13.88
CA ARG A 77 -5.85 -4.05 -14.86
C ARG A 77 -5.87 -3.43 -16.26
N SER A 78 -6.28 -2.16 -16.37
CA SER A 78 -6.33 -1.48 -17.66
C SER A 78 -4.97 -1.36 -18.36
N LEU A 79 -3.89 -1.44 -17.59
CA LEU A 79 -2.51 -1.46 -18.07
C LEU A 79 -2.04 -2.87 -18.46
N GLY A 80 -2.84 -3.92 -18.21
CA GLY A 80 -2.52 -5.30 -18.57
C GLY A 80 -1.83 -6.10 -17.45
N CYS A 81 -1.85 -5.63 -16.20
CA CYS A 81 -1.45 -6.45 -15.07
C CYS A 81 -2.53 -7.50 -14.77
N GLY A 82 -2.12 -8.74 -14.47
CA GLY A 82 -2.96 -9.68 -13.73
C GLY A 82 -3.03 -9.29 -12.25
N VAL A 83 -3.69 -10.10 -11.43
CA VAL A 83 -3.80 -9.85 -9.97
C VAL A 83 -3.49 -11.10 -9.16
N GLU A 84 -2.77 -10.94 -8.05
CA GLU A 84 -2.57 -11.97 -7.03
C GLU A 84 -3.39 -11.58 -5.81
N ILE A 85 -4.19 -12.55 -5.33
CA ILE A 85 -5.09 -12.42 -4.18
C ILE A 85 -4.73 -13.42 -3.08
N ALA A 86 -5.14 -13.12 -1.85
CA ALA A 86 -4.90 -13.96 -0.68
C ALA A 86 -6.17 -14.29 0.14
N SER A 87 -7.37 -13.93 -0.34
CA SER A 87 -8.66 -14.20 0.31
C SER A 87 -9.83 -14.08 -0.67
N ALA A 88 -10.99 -14.61 -0.30
CA ALA A 88 -12.23 -14.39 -1.05
C ALA A 88 -12.64 -12.92 -1.09
N GLY A 89 -12.36 -12.16 -0.03
CA GLY A 89 -12.60 -10.71 -0.04
C GLY A 89 -11.76 -9.99 -1.10
N GLU A 90 -10.50 -10.36 -1.27
CA GLU A 90 -9.67 -9.81 -2.35
C GLU A 90 -10.12 -10.33 -3.74
N MET A 91 -10.65 -11.55 -3.83
CA MET A 91 -11.26 -12.06 -5.06
C MET A 91 -12.46 -11.20 -5.46
N PHE A 92 -13.34 -10.87 -4.52
CA PHE A 92 -14.47 -9.98 -4.77
C PHE A 92 -14.02 -8.60 -5.27
N VAL A 93 -12.99 -8.00 -4.66
CA VAL A 93 -12.41 -6.73 -5.14
C VAL A 93 -11.84 -6.88 -6.56
N ALA A 94 -11.17 -7.98 -6.87
CA ALA A 94 -10.63 -8.24 -8.21
C ALA A 94 -11.76 -8.35 -9.26
N MET A 95 -12.88 -9.03 -8.91
CA MET A 95 -14.05 -9.11 -9.76
C MET A 95 -14.67 -7.73 -10.02
N GLU A 96 -14.88 -6.94 -8.98
CA GLU A 96 -15.41 -5.57 -9.08
C GLU A 96 -14.49 -4.64 -9.87
N ALA A 97 -13.17 -4.83 -9.79
CA ALA A 97 -12.18 -4.14 -10.62
C ALA A 97 -12.21 -4.59 -12.10
N GLY A 98 -12.99 -5.63 -12.42
CA GLY A 98 -13.21 -6.15 -13.77
C GLY A 98 -12.14 -7.12 -14.25
N TYR A 99 -11.33 -7.73 -13.36
CA TYR A 99 -10.40 -8.78 -13.77
C TYR A 99 -11.17 -9.99 -14.28
N VAL A 100 -10.70 -10.57 -15.38
CA VAL A 100 -11.18 -11.87 -15.84
C VAL A 100 -10.56 -12.98 -14.98
N ALA A 101 -11.31 -14.06 -14.75
CA ALA A 101 -10.91 -15.11 -13.83
C ALA A 101 -9.52 -15.70 -14.14
N GLU A 102 -9.17 -15.81 -15.41
CA GLU A 102 -7.90 -16.36 -15.89
C GLU A 102 -6.68 -15.53 -15.46
N ASP A 103 -6.84 -14.23 -15.23
CA ASP A 103 -5.78 -13.32 -14.83
C ASP A 103 -5.63 -13.21 -13.29
N VAL A 104 -6.42 -13.99 -12.53
CA VAL A 104 -6.40 -14.00 -11.05
C VAL A 104 -5.61 -15.20 -10.55
N LEU A 105 -4.62 -14.96 -9.68
CA LEU A 105 -3.84 -15.99 -8.98
C LEU A 105 -4.21 -15.95 -7.50
N TYR A 106 -4.46 -17.11 -6.89
CA TYR A 106 -4.82 -17.20 -5.48
C TYR A 106 -3.73 -17.88 -4.66
N ALA A 107 -3.03 -17.12 -3.83
CA ALA A 107 -2.01 -17.59 -2.89
C ALA A 107 -2.50 -17.43 -1.43
N GLY A 108 -1.75 -18.00 -0.48
CA GLY A 108 -2.04 -17.91 0.95
C GLY A 108 -2.22 -19.27 1.63
N PRO A 109 -1.77 -19.41 2.88
CA PRO A 109 -1.71 -20.71 3.58
C PRO A 109 -3.03 -21.13 4.25
N GLY A 110 -4.04 -20.25 4.26
CA GLY A 110 -5.26 -20.43 5.04
C GLY A 110 -6.55 -20.49 4.23
N LYS A 111 -6.51 -20.92 2.96
CA LYS A 111 -7.71 -21.03 2.12
C LYS A 111 -8.69 -22.02 2.71
N THR A 112 -9.92 -21.57 2.95
CA THR A 112 -11.00 -22.39 3.49
C THR A 112 -11.71 -23.17 2.38
N VAL A 113 -12.48 -24.21 2.76
CA VAL A 113 -13.34 -24.96 1.82
C VAL A 113 -14.29 -24.03 1.08
N ALA A 114 -14.90 -23.07 1.77
CA ALA A 114 -15.83 -22.11 1.16
C ALA A 114 -15.12 -21.25 0.10
N GLU A 115 -13.96 -20.70 0.42
CA GLU A 115 -13.17 -19.87 -0.49
C GLU A 115 -12.66 -20.66 -1.71
N LEU A 116 -12.25 -21.92 -1.53
CA LEU A 116 -11.84 -22.77 -2.65
C LEU A 116 -13.02 -23.11 -3.57
N ASN A 117 -14.21 -23.40 -3.00
CA ASN A 117 -15.42 -23.60 -3.82
C ASN A 117 -15.76 -22.35 -4.63
N GLU A 118 -15.71 -21.17 -4.03
CA GLU A 118 -15.98 -19.91 -4.69
C GLU A 118 -14.96 -19.63 -5.80
N ALA A 119 -13.67 -19.86 -5.55
CA ALA A 119 -12.59 -19.70 -6.52
C ALA A 119 -12.74 -20.65 -7.72
N ILE A 120 -13.10 -21.91 -7.49
CA ILE A 120 -13.36 -22.89 -8.55
C ILE A 120 -14.60 -22.49 -9.37
N ALA A 121 -15.69 -22.09 -8.68
CA ALA A 121 -16.92 -21.65 -9.35
C ALA A 121 -16.68 -20.39 -10.22
N TYR A 122 -15.80 -19.50 -9.76
CA TYR A 122 -15.38 -18.31 -10.52
C TYR A 122 -14.52 -18.67 -11.74
N GLY A 123 -13.87 -19.86 -11.75
CA GLY A 123 -12.96 -20.29 -12.81
C GLY A 123 -11.59 -19.67 -12.75
N ILE A 124 -11.08 -19.44 -11.52
CA ILE A 124 -9.83 -18.72 -11.24
C ILE A 124 -8.63 -19.23 -12.05
N GLY A 125 -7.73 -18.33 -12.44
CA GLY A 125 -6.61 -18.61 -13.30
C GLY A 125 -5.64 -19.66 -12.78
N CYS A 126 -5.25 -19.57 -11.49
CA CYS A 126 -4.44 -20.60 -10.84
C CYS A 126 -4.52 -20.46 -9.32
N ILE A 127 -4.58 -21.61 -8.62
CA ILE A 127 -4.48 -21.68 -7.16
C ILE A 127 -3.07 -22.13 -6.79
N HIS A 128 -2.36 -21.33 -6.00
CA HIS A 128 -1.07 -21.70 -5.42
C HIS A 128 -1.29 -22.53 -4.17
N VAL A 129 -1.08 -23.84 -4.29
CA VAL A 129 -1.25 -24.82 -3.21
C VAL A 129 -0.03 -24.76 -2.27
N GLU A 130 -0.29 -24.71 -0.97
CA GLU A 130 0.73 -24.54 0.05
C GLU A 130 0.89 -25.76 0.98
N SER A 131 0.11 -26.82 0.77
CA SER A 131 0.25 -28.08 1.53
C SER A 131 -0.35 -29.27 0.79
N VAL A 132 0.10 -30.49 1.14
CA VAL A 132 -0.50 -31.76 0.63
C VAL A 132 -1.97 -31.87 1.04
N ARG A 133 -2.33 -31.38 2.24
CA ARG A 133 -3.73 -31.36 2.67
C ARG A 133 -4.59 -30.50 1.78
N GLU A 134 -4.10 -29.32 1.44
CA GLU A 134 -4.81 -28.38 0.54
C GLU A 134 -4.96 -28.99 -0.87
N LEU A 135 -3.92 -29.68 -1.37
CA LEU A 135 -3.98 -30.36 -2.66
C LEU A 135 -5.12 -31.38 -2.70
N ARG A 136 -5.24 -32.23 -1.66
CA ARG A 136 -6.34 -33.22 -1.56
C ARG A 136 -7.70 -32.55 -1.47
N LEU A 137 -7.79 -31.50 -0.66
CA LEU A 137 -9.03 -30.74 -0.51
C LEU A 137 -9.44 -30.11 -1.85
N LEU A 138 -8.49 -29.59 -2.62
CA LEU A 138 -8.74 -29.01 -3.94
C LEU A 138 -9.24 -30.05 -4.93
N GLU A 139 -8.66 -31.26 -4.91
CA GLU A 139 -9.12 -32.41 -5.69
C GLU A 139 -10.56 -32.78 -5.34
N ASP A 140 -10.85 -32.94 -4.03
CA ASP A 140 -12.19 -33.32 -3.57
C ASP A 140 -13.27 -32.33 -4.03
N ILE A 141 -12.98 -31.04 -3.92
CA ILE A 141 -13.89 -29.96 -4.34
C ILE A 141 -14.06 -29.97 -5.86
N ALA A 142 -12.97 -30.06 -6.61
CA ALA A 142 -12.99 -30.05 -8.07
C ALA A 142 -13.74 -31.27 -8.63
N ALA A 143 -13.53 -32.46 -8.04
CA ALA A 143 -14.24 -33.67 -8.38
C ALA A 143 -15.75 -33.56 -8.11
N GLN A 144 -16.15 -33.01 -6.96
CA GLN A 144 -17.56 -32.78 -6.62
C GLN A 144 -18.22 -31.79 -7.57
N ALA A 145 -17.49 -30.76 -8.00
CA ALA A 145 -17.97 -29.77 -8.96
C ALA A 145 -17.95 -30.28 -10.41
N GLY A 146 -17.29 -31.41 -10.69
CA GLY A 146 -17.08 -31.93 -12.05
C GLY A 146 -16.24 -30.98 -12.90
N GLN A 147 -15.30 -30.25 -12.30
CA GLN A 147 -14.48 -29.23 -12.96
C GLN A 147 -12.99 -29.58 -12.87
N LEU A 148 -12.21 -29.10 -13.81
CA LEU A 148 -10.76 -29.10 -13.74
C LEU A 148 -10.29 -27.77 -13.14
N VAL A 149 -9.41 -27.84 -12.14
CA VAL A 149 -8.81 -26.67 -11.50
C VAL A 149 -7.33 -26.56 -11.83
N ARG A 150 -6.87 -25.37 -12.21
CA ARG A 150 -5.47 -25.09 -12.44
C ARG A 150 -4.79 -24.79 -11.11
N ALA A 151 -3.71 -25.52 -10.80
CA ALA A 151 -2.95 -25.33 -9.57
C ALA A 151 -1.44 -25.33 -9.80
N ALA A 152 -0.73 -24.52 -9.05
CA ALA A 152 0.73 -24.53 -8.95
C ALA A 152 1.11 -24.80 -7.49
N VAL A 153 2.28 -25.41 -7.25
CA VAL A 153 2.78 -25.56 -5.89
C VAL A 153 3.63 -24.37 -5.50
N ARG A 154 3.31 -23.77 -4.35
CA ARG A 154 4.24 -22.82 -3.70
C ARG A 154 5.27 -23.61 -2.92
N ILE A 155 6.53 -23.35 -3.19
CA ILE A 155 7.66 -24.06 -2.57
C ILE A 155 8.38 -23.13 -1.61
N ASN A 156 8.67 -23.63 -0.40
CA ASN A 156 9.64 -23.07 0.53
C ASN A 156 10.98 -23.76 0.26
N PRO A 157 11.95 -23.10 -0.42
CA PRO A 157 13.21 -23.72 -0.81
C PRO A 157 14.13 -23.94 0.40
N ASP A 158 15.00 -24.96 0.34
CA ASP A 158 15.91 -25.29 1.44
C ASP A 158 16.99 -24.23 1.67
N ASN A 159 17.35 -23.48 0.62
CA ASN A 159 18.39 -22.46 0.70
C ASN A 159 17.80 -21.05 0.86
N ASP A 160 18.37 -20.28 1.80
CA ASP A 160 18.08 -18.85 1.94
C ASP A 160 18.77 -18.05 0.85
N LEU A 161 17.99 -17.68 -0.15
CA LEU A 161 18.50 -17.03 -1.37
C LEU A 161 18.24 -15.52 -1.39
N SER A 162 17.52 -14.99 -0.36
CA SER A 162 16.93 -13.67 -0.51
C SER A 162 17.85 -12.51 -0.13
N GLY A 163 18.75 -12.68 0.85
CA GLY A 163 19.43 -11.54 1.47
C GLY A 163 18.46 -10.40 1.92
N ALA A 164 17.17 -10.69 1.94
CA ALA A 164 16.11 -9.73 2.23
C ALA A 164 16.07 -9.36 3.71
N THR A 165 15.64 -8.14 4.01
CA THR A 165 15.43 -7.67 5.38
C THR A 165 14.35 -8.50 6.09
N ILE A 166 13.32 -8.92 5.35
CA ILE A 166 12.27 -9.83 5.82
C ILE A 166 12.30 -11.08 4.94
N LYS A 167 12.77 -12.19 5.51
CA LYS A 167 12.89 -13.49 4.83
C LYS A 167 11.53 -14.19 4.79
N MET A 168 11.13 -14.68 3.63
CA MET A 168 9.87 -15.41 3.41
C MET A 168 10.10 -16.85 2.94
N GLY A 169 11.33 -17.24 2.59
CA GLY A 169 11.74 -18.59 2.20
C GLY A 169 13.09 -18.98 2.80
N GLY A 170 13.45 -20.24 2.76
CA GLY A 170 14.72 -20.78 3.27
C GLY A 170 14.83 -20.82 4.80
N VAL A 171 13.72 -20.64 5.50
CA VAL A 171 13.61 -20.72 6.97
C VAL A 171 12.24 -21.30 7.32
N PRO A 172 12.04 -21.88 8.53
CA PRO A 172 10.72 -22.36 8.94
C PRO A 172 9.67 -21.25 8.88
N ARG A 173 8.64 -21.45 8.04
CA ARG A 173 7.55 -20.52 7.80
C ARG A 173 6.25 -21.30 7.53
N PRO A 174 5.07 -20.70 7.79
CA PRO A 174 3.79 -21.33 7.46
C PRO A 174 3.45 -21.24 5.96
N PHE A 175 4.41 -20.93 5.10
CA PHE A 175 4.19 -20.66 3.68
C PHE A 175 4.85 -21.71 2.80
N GLY A 176 4.01 -22.32 1.93
CA GLY A 176 4.45 -23.25 0.92
C GLY A 176 4.77 -24.66 1.45
N VAL A 177 5.03 -25.55 0.52
CA VAL A 177 5.53 -26.92 0.76
C VAL A 177 7.04 -26.84 0.83
N ASP A 178 7.66 -27.40 1.86
CA ASP A 178 9.12 -27.49 1.96
C ASP A 178 9.71 -28.30 0.81
N GLU A 179 10.84 -27.87 0.26
CA GLU A 179 11.50 -28.54 -0.87
C GLU A 179 11.74 -30.03 -0.60
N GLY A 180 12.10 -30.40 0.62
CA GLY A 180 12.28 -31.79 1.05
C GLY A 180 10.98 -32.63 1.12
N GLN A 181 9.79 -32.01 0.98
CA GLN A 181 8.49 -32.71 0.97
C GLN A 181 7.90 -32.88 -0.44
N LEU A 182 8.60 -32.43 -1.47
CA LEU A 182 8.09 -32.48 -2.84
C LEU A 182 7.85 -33.90 -3.36
N ASP A 183 8.64 -34.88 -2.98
CA ASP A 183 8.39 -36.29 -3.35
C ASP A 183 7.01 -36.77 -2.89
N HIS A 184 6.62 -36.41 -1.66
CA HIS A 184 5.31 -36.73 -1.15
C HIS A 184 4.20 -35.93 -1.85
N PHE A 185 4.45 -34.64 -2.11
CA PHE A 185 3.49 -33.79 -2.82
C PHE A 185 3.17 -34.32 -4.23
N PHE A 186 4.19 -34.61 -5.02
CA PHE A 186 4.01 -35.08 -6.40
C PHE A 186 3.41 -36.47 -6.48
N LYS A 187 3.74 -37.36 -5.51
CA LYS A 187 3.07 -38.66 -5.40
C LYS A 187 1.58 -38.53 -5.12
N VAL A 188 1.16 -37.56 -4.28
CA VAL A 188 -0.27 -37.30 -4.05
C VAL A 188 -0.92 -36.64 -5.27
N LEU A 189 -0.20 -35.81 -6.00
CA LEU A 189 -0.71 -35.18 -7.20
C LEU A 189 -1.10 -36.20 -8.30
N GLU A 190 -0.41 -37.35 -8.37
CA GLU A 190 -0.75 -38.45 -9.30
C GLU A 190 -2.16 -38.97 -9.06
N ASP A 191 -2.67 -38.90 -7.81
CA ASP A 191 -4.01 -39.30 -7.39
C ASP A 191 -5.05 -38.18 -7.50
N CYS A 192 -4.71 -37.04 -8.12
CA CYS A 192 -5.56 -35.84 -8.21
C CYS A 192 -5.92 -35.51 -9.69
N PRO A 193 -6.77 -36.31 -10.36
CA PRO A 193 -7.07 -36.14 -11.79
C PRO A 193 -7.83 -34.84 -12.14
N HIS A 194 -8.48 -34.19 -11.17
CA HIS A 194 -9.16 -32.91 -11.40
C HIS A 194 -8.25 -31.69 -11.16
N VAL A 195 -7.03 -31.90 -10.66
CA VAL A 195 -6.03 -30.83 -10.50
C VAL A 195 -5.09 -30.81 -11.69
N HIS A 196 -5.21 -29.79 -12.50
CA HIS A 196 -4.31 -29.55 -13.64
C HIS A 196 -3.09 -28.75 -13.20
N PHE A 197 -1.95 -29.42 -13.02
CA PHE A 197 -0.71 -28.81 -12.55
C PHE A 197 -0.18 -27.79 -13.56
N GLN A 198 0.09 -26.56 -13.09
CA GLN A 198 0.56 -25.46 -13.92
C GLN A 198 2.06 -25.18 -13.75
N GLY A 199 2.60 -25.41 -12.57
CA GLY A 199 3.99 -25.08 -12.29
C GLY A 199 4.28 -24.78 -10.84
N ILE A 200 5.30 -23.98 -10.59
CA ILE A 200 5.74 -23.65 -9.25
C ILE A 200 5.70 -22.14 -8.98
N GLN A 201 5.55 -21.79 -7.69
CA GLN A 201 5.76 -20.44 -7.17
C GLN A 201 6.82 -20.48 -6.08
N VAL A 202 7.73 -19.50 -6.07
CA VAL A 202 8.67 -19.28 -4.97
C VAL A 202 8.64 -17.79 -4.57
N TYR A 203 8.46 -17.52 -3.29
CA TYR A 203 8.49 -16.16 -2.75
C TYR A 203 9.50 -16.07 -1.60
N THR A 204 10.64 -15.44 -1.82
CA THR A 204 11.79 -15.49 -0.91
C THR A 204 11.89 -14.32 0.06
N GLY A 205 11.32 -13.16 -0.27
CA GLY A 205 11.43 -11.99 0.60
C GLY A 205 10.63 -10.79 0.11
N THR A 206 10.56 -9.77 0.96
CA THR A 206 9.93 -8.48 0.64
C THR A 206 10.89 -7.33 0.96
N GLN A 207 10.62 -6.15 0.39
CA GLN A 207 11.40 -4.94 0.59
C GLN A 207 12.89 -5.12 0.23
N MET A 208 13.15 -5.78 -0.90
CA MET A 208 14.51 -5.97 -1.43
C MET A 208 14.91 -4.77 -2.27
N LEU A 209 16.02 -4.12 -1.89
CA LEU A 209 16.57 -2.95 -2.58
C LEU A 209 17.86 -3.27 -3.36
N LYS A 210 18.29 -4.53 -3.39
CA LYS A 210 19.50 -4.99 -4.09
C LYS A 210 19.13 -5.85 -5.29
N SER A 211 19.37 -5.35 -6.49
CA SER A 211 19.02 -5.99 -7.77
C SER A 211 19.61 -7.37 -7.93
N ASP A 212 20.90 -7.56 -7.57
CA ASP A 212 21.58 -8.86 -7.69
C ASP A 212 20.93 -9.95 -6.83
N GLN A 213 20.40 -9.59 -5.64
CA GLN A 213 19.69 -10.53 -4.77
C GLN A 213 18.37 -10.99 -5.39
N ILE A 214 17.65 -10.07 -6.02
CA ILE A 214 16.39 -10.37 -6.74
C ILE A 214 16.70 -11.31 -7.92
N LEU A 215 17.69 -10.97 -8.73
CA LEU A 215 18.08 -11.78 -9.90
C LEU A 215 18.60 -13.16 -9.50
N ALA A 216 19.37 -13.26 -8.43
CA ALA A 216 19.83 -14.55 -7.89
C ALA A 216 18.63 -15.41 -7.45
N SER A 217 17.64 -14.83 -6.76
CA SER A 217 16.41 -15.52 -6.37
C SER A 217 15.65 -16.04 -7.59
N PHE A 218 15.49 -15.23 -8.63
CA PHE A 218 14.82 -15.63 -9.86
C PHE A 218 15.57 -16.76 -10.58
N ALA A 219 16.89 -16.66 -10.73
CA ALA A 219 17.71 -17.69 -11.34
C ALA A 219 17.59 -19.03 -10.60
N ASN A 220 17.61 -19.01 -9.27
CA ASN A 220 17.47 -20.19 -8.43
C ASN A 220 16.08 -20.82 -8.54
N THR A 221 15.02 -20.00 -8.58
CA THR A 221 13.65 -20.46 -8.82
C THR A 221 13.53 -21.17 -10.17
N LEU A 222 14.14 -20.65 -11.22
CA LEU A 222 14.17 -21.29 -12.54
C LEU A 222 14.96 -22.61 -12.54
N GLN A 223 16.06 -22.69 -11.76
CA GLN A 223 16.78 -23.95 -11.59
C GLN A 223 15.93 -24.98 -10.84
N LEU A 224 15.23 -24.57 -9.79
CA LEU A 224 14.29 -25.42 -9.06
C LEU A 224 13.17 -25.93 -9.99
N ALA A 225 12.56 -25.06 -10.80
CA ALA A 225 11.56 -25.46 -11.78
C ALA A 225 12.03 -26.54 -12.73
N LYS A 226 13.28 -26.44 -13.23
CA LYS A 226 13.89 -27.48 -14.08
C LYS A 226 14.10 -28.80 -13.34
N ARG A 227 14.57 -28.75 -12.07
CA ARG A 227 14.74 -29.97 -11.26
C ARG A 227 13.38 -30.66 -11.04
N VAL A 228 12.35 -29.88 -10.67
CA VAL A 228 10.97 -30.38 -10.48
C VAL A 228 10.47 -31.04 -11.77
N GLN A 229 10.58 -30.37 -12.90
CA GLN A 229 10.16 -30.93 -14.19
C GLN A 229 10.87 -32.25 -14.52
N ALA A 230 12.20 -32.30 -14.35
CA ALA A 230 13.00 -33.47 -14.69
C ALA A 230 12.77 -34.64 -13.71
N GLN A 231 12.62 -34.36 -12.41
CA GLN A 231 12.49 -35.37 -11.37
C GLN A 231 11.11 -36.03 -11.36
N TYR A 232 10.07 -35.23 -11.55
CA TYR A 232 8.67 -35.72 -11.41
C TYR A 232 7.95 -35.89 -12.76
N GLY A 233 8.59 -35.56 -13.89
CA GLY A 233 8.01 -35.73 -15.21
C GLY A 233 6.79 -34.83 -15.49
N VAL A 234 6.61 -33.78 -14.73
CA VAL A 234 5.44 -32.86 -14.85
C VAL A 234 5.66 -31.80 -15.91
N ALA A 235 4.58 -31.41 -16.60
CA ALA A 235 4.62 -30.26 -17.52
C ALA A 235 4.71 -28.97 -16.72
N MET A 236 5.56 -28.03 -17.19
CA MET A 236 5.69 -26.70 -16.63
C MET A 236 5.07 -25.69 -17.59
N HIS A 237 3.98 -25.03 -17.20
CA HIS A 237 3.31 -23.98 -18.00
C HIS A 237 3.68 -22.59 -17.49
N THR A 238 3.85 -22.47 -16.18
CA THR A 238 4.21 -21.21 -15.53
C THR A 238 5.31 -21.42 -14.49
N VAL A 239 6.19 -20.43 -14.33
CA VAL A 239 7.07 -20.31 -13.19
C VAL A 239 6.85 -18.94 -12.57
N ASN A 240 6.28 -18.94 -11.38
CA ASN A 240 6.06 -17.72 -10.64
C ASN A 240 7.28 -17.44 -9.76
N LEU A 241 8.00 -16.39 -10.12
CA LEU A 241 9.26 -15.98 -9.50
C LEU A 241 9.04 -15.21 -8.19
N GLY A 242 7.75 -14.98 -7.80
CA GLY A 242 7.43 -14.10 -6.70
C GLY A 242 7.72 -12.65 -7.04
N GLY A 243 8.16 -11.89 -6.04
CA GLY A 243 8.40 -10.46 -6.20
C GLY A 243 9.35 -9.93 -5.14
N GLY A 244 8.83 -9.00 -4.33
CA GLY A 244 9.57 -8.45 -3.21
C GLY A 244 10.35 -7.19 -3.52
N PHE A 245 10.13 -6.58 -4.68
CA PHE A 245 10.72 -5.30 -5.08
C PHE A 245 10.44 -4.22 -4.03
N GLY A 246 11.53 -3.65 -3.48
CA GLY A 246 11.48 -2.64 -2.45
C GLY A 246 11.33 -1.23 -2.99
N VAL A 247 10.91 -0.34 -2.10
CA VAL A 247 10.89 1.11 -2.29
C VAL A 247 11.63 1.73 -1.10
N PRO A 248 12.52 2.70 -1.29
CA PRO A 248 13.20 3.34 -0.18
C PRO A 248 12.22 4.17 0.65
N TYR A 249 12.16 3.90 1.95
CA TYR A 249 11.38 4.67 2.93
C TYR A 249 12.26 5.55 3.80
N PHE A 250 13.56 5.28 3.87
CA PHE A 250 14.47 5.97 4.76
C PHE A 250 15.57 6.66 3.97
N ALA A 251 16.06 7.79 4.46
CA ALA A 251 17.07 8.61 3.79
C ALA A 251 18.40 7.87 3.49
N HIS A 252 18.70 6.82 4.25
CA HIS A 252 19.92 6.01 4.03
C HIS A 252 19.72 4.87 3.03
N GLU A 253 18.47 4.56 2.64
CA GLU A 253 18.19 3.53 1.64
C GLU A 253 18.40 4.08 0.23
N GLN A 254 18.97 3.24 -0.64
CA GLN A 254 19.13 3.56 -2.05
C GLN A 254 17.98 2.97 -2.85
N PRO A 255 17.46 3.65 -3.87
CA PRO A 255 16.47 3.11 -4.78
C PRO A 255 16.95 1.80 -5.42
N LEU A 256 16.00 0.90 -5.64
CA LEU A 256 16.27 -0.32 -6.40
C LEU A 256 16.65 0.05 -7.84
N ASP A 257 17.81 -0.43 -8.30
CA ASP A 257 18.20 -0.37 -9.72
C ASP A 257 17.31 -1.32 -10.53
N MET A 258 16.14 -0.79 -10.94
CA MET A 258 15.15 -1.57 -11.69
C MET A 258 15.61 -1.80 -13.13
N ASP A 259 16.47 -0.97 -13.70
CA ASP A 259 17.02 -1.15 -15.03
C ASP A 259 17.86 -2.45 -15.06
N HIS A 260 18.72 -2.63 -14.10
CA HIS A 260 19.48 -3.87 -13.94
C HIS A 260 18.58 -5.11 -13.70
N VAL A 261 17.49 -4.96 -12.90
CA VAL A 261 16.52 -6.04 -12.68
C VAL A 261 15.82 -6.42 -13.97
N ILE A 262 15.36 -5.46 -14.76
CA ILE A 262 14.66 -5.70 -16.03
C ILE A 262 15.58 -6.40 -17.03
N ASP A 263 16.82 -5.92 -17.20
CA ASP A 263 17.78 -6.49 -18.12
C ASP A 263 18.11 -7.95 -17.75
N GLY A 264 18.34 -8.21 -16.46
CA GLY A 264 18.60 -9.56 -15.96
C GLY A 264 17.40 -10.49 -16.10
N LEU A 265 16.18 -10.00 -15.78
CA LEU A 265 14.94 -10.78 -15.93
C LEU A 265 14.66 -11.10 -17.40
N ASN A 266 14.85 -10.16 -18.31
CA ASN A 266 14.70 -10.38 -19.75
C ASN A 266 15.71 -11.43 -20.27
N ALA A 267 16.94 -11.39 -19.80
CA ALA A 267 17.95 -12.41 -20.13
C ALA A 267 17.56 -13.81 -19.60
N LEU A 268 17.01 -13.88 -18.39
CA LEU A 268 16.48 -15.13 -17.81
C LEU A 268 15.26 -15.64 -18.59
N ALA A 269 14.38 -14.75 -19.04
CA ALA A 269 13.21 -15.10 -19.84
C ALA A 269 13.61 -15.68 -21.20
N GLU A 270 14.60 -15.11 -21.88
CA GLU A 270 15.11 -15.63 -23.16
C GLU A 270 15.78 -17.00 -23.00
N GLN A 271 16.56 -17.19 -21.91
CA GLN A 271 17.12 -18.50 -21.60
C GLN A 271 16.04 -19.54 -21.30
N THR A 272 14.96 -19.12 -20.60
CA THR A 272 13.83 -20.00 -20.29
C THR A 272 13.07 -20.38 -21.56
N ARG A 273 12.83 -19.43 -22.46
CA ARG A 273 12.19 -19.69 -23.76
C ARG A 273 12.93 -20.78 -24.56
N THR A 274 14.25 -20.79 -24.49
CA THR A 274 15.09 -21.78 -25.18
C THR A 274 15.08 -23.14 -24.49
N ARG A 275 15.10 -23.18 -23.15
CA ARG A 275 15.29 -24.42 -22.37
C ARG A 275 13.98 -25.07 -21.93
N MET A 276 12.92 -24.27 -21.77
CA MET A 276 11.57 -24.68 -21.37
C MET A 276 10.55 -23.95 -22.27
N PRO A 277 10.43 -24.37 -23.56
CA PRO A 277 9.57 -23.68 -24.52
C PRO A 277 8.12 -23.60 -24.06
N GLY A 278 7.49 -22.43 -24.23
CA GLY A 278 6.09 -22.21 -23.86
C GLY A 278 5.85 -21.83 -22.40
N VAL A 279 6.85 -21.90 -21.53
CA VAL A 279 6.72 -21.49 -20.13
C VAL A 279 6.59 -19.96 -20.03
N LYS A 280 5.60 -19.51 -19.28
CA LYS A 280 5.43 -18.10 -18.92
C LYS A 280 6.08 -17.83 -17.55
N LEU A 281 6.78 -16.72 -17.43
CA LEU A 281 7.29 -16.22 -16.17
C LEU A 281 6.31 -15.24 -15.57
N ILE A 282 6.08 -15.37 -14.27
CA ILE A 282 5.21 -14.46 -13.52
C ILE A 282 6.05 -13.77 -12.46
N ILE A 283 5.88 -12.46 -12.32
CA ILE A 283 6.35 -11.69 -11.18
C ILE A 283 5.16 -11.08 -10.45
N GLU A 284 5.19 -11.14 -9.12
CA GLU A 284 4.20 -10.54 -8.25
C GLU A 284 4.74 -9.24 -7.66
N SER A 285 4.07 -8.14 -7.93
CA SER A 285 4.51 -6.85 -7.44
C SER A 285 3.33 -6.08 -6.84
N GLY A 286 3.47 -5.66 -5.61
CA GLY A 286 2.51 -4.79 -4.94
C GLY A 286 3.15 -3.45 -4.62
N ARG A 287 3.98 -3.41 -3.58
CA ARG A 287 4.62 -2.19 -3.07
C ARG A 287 5.27 -1.35 -4.17
N TYR A 288 6.10 -1.96 -5.00
CA TYR A 288 6.84 -1.26 -6.05
C TYR A 288 5.93 -0.56 -7.06
N LEU A 289 4.76 -1.15 -7.36
CA LEU A 289 3.83 -0.57 -8.31
C LEU A 289 3.12 0.66 -7.75
N VAL A 290 2.68 0.64 -6.47
CA VAL A 290 1.73 1.64 -5.96
C VAL A 290 2.26 2.54 -4.85
N ALA A 291 3.37 2.20 -4.16
CA ALA A 291 3.80 2.95 -2.98
C ALA A 291 4.06 4.42 -3.26
N GLN A 292 4.81 4.71 -4.33
CA GLN A 292 5.29 6.06 -4.63
C GLN A 292 4.20 6.98 -5.21
N SER A 293 3.11 6.43 -5.73
CA SER A 293 1.98 7.22 -6.20
C SER A 293 1.06 7.69 -5.08
N GLY A 294 1.20 7.16 -3.86
CA GLY A 294 0.30 7.48 -2.75
C GLY A 294 0.94 8.34 -1.67
N MET A 295 0.10 9.18 -1.09
CA MET A 295 0.44 10.06 0.02
C MET A 295 -0.66 9.98 1.08
N TYR A 296 -0.30 9.84 2.36
CA TYR A 296 -1.24 10.00 3.47
C TYR A 296 -1.16 11.43 3.98
N VAL A 297 -2.31 12.09 4.11
CA VAL A 297 -2.40 13.50 4.47
C VAL A 297 -3.27 13.66 5.71
N CYS A 298 -2.76 14.33 6.72
CA CYS A 298 -3.47 14.74 7.91
C CYS A 298 -3.19 16.22 8.22
N ARG A 299 -3.85 16.77 9.23
CA ARG A 299 -3.71 18.16 9.63
C ARG A 299 -3.27 18.27 11.07
N ALA A 300 -2.41 19.24 11.36
CA ALA A 300 -2.05 19.59 12.73
C ALA A 300 -3.26 20.20 13.46
N LEU A 301 -3.73 19.53 14.51
CA LEU A 301 -4.83 20.01 15.37
C LEU A 301 -4.30 20.92 16.47
N TYR A 302 -3.28 20.47 17.18
CA TYR A 302 -2.73 21.14 18.35
C TYR A 302 -1.21 21.01 18.37
N THR A 303 -0.57 22.06 18.91
CA THR A 303 0.84 22.00 19.30
C THR A 303 0.94 22.10 20.82
N LYS A 304 1.81 21.34 21.45
CA LYS A 304 1.99 21.37 22.90
C LYS A 304 3.41 21.01 23.31
N GLU A 305 3.84 21.55 24.43
CA GLU A 305 5.07 21.16 25.08
C GLU A 305 4.80 20.29 26.32
N SER A 306 5.62 19.28 26.51
CA SER A 306 5.59 18.44 27.69
C SER A 306 7.00 18.05 28.09
N LYS A 307 7.42 18.44 29.28
CA LYS A 307 8.75 18.13 29.86
C LYS A 307 9.92 18.50 28.93
N GLY A 308 9.80 19.64 28.24
CA GLY A 308 10.82 20.15 27.30
C GLY A 308 10.82 19.45 25.93
N GLU A 309 9.82 18.61 25.61
CA GLU A 309 9.62 18.04 24.29
C GLU A 309 8.39 18.65 23.62
N LYS A 310 8.52 19.01 22.33
CA LYS A 310 7.43 19.55 21.52
C LYS A 310 6.69 18.42 20.78
N PHE A 311 5.37 18.46 20.87
CA PHE A 311 4.47 17.54 20.20
C PHE A 311 3.50 18.28 19.29
N VAL A 312 3.24 17.71 18.13
CA VAL A 312 2.14 18.08 17.23
C VAL A 312 1.14 16.93 17.25
N VAL A 313 -0.09 17.21 17.61
CA VAL A 313 -1.21 16.26 17.56
C VAL A 313 -1.91 16.46 16.21
N ALA A 314 -1.96 15.41 15.40
CA ALA A 314 -2.64 15.40 14.10
C ALA A 314 -4.04 14.78 14.22
N ASP A 315 -4.90 15.05 13.24
CA ASP A 315 -6.25 14.48 13.13
C ASP A 315 -6.26 13.02 12.62
N GLY A 316 -5.11 12.49 12.24
CA GLY A 316 -4.92 11.11 11.83
C GLY A 316 -3.64 10.50 12.41
N GLY A 317 -3.62 9.18 12.53
CA GLY A 317 -2.54 8.46 13.23
C GLY A 317 -2.43 6.99 12.85
N MET A 318 -2.05 6.18 13.84
CA MET A 318 -1.83 4.72 13.70
C MET A 318 -3.07 4.00 13.14
N ASN A 319 -4.27 4.43 13.51
CA ASN A 319 -5.51 3.84 13.02
C ASN A 319 -5.69 3.95 11.50
N HIS A 320 -5.05 4.91 10.88
CA HIS A 320 -5.13 5.12 9.44
C HIS A 320 -3.85 4.74 8.70
N TYR A 321 -2.68 4.87 9.34
CA TYR A 321 -1.38 4.58 8.73
C TYR A 321 -0.44 3.88 9.71
N ALA A 322 -0.78 2.65 10.10
CA ALA A 322 0.01 1.86 11.06
C ALA A 322 1.45 1.60 10.60
N ALA A 323 1.66 1.45 9.29
CA ALA A 323 3.00 1.23 8.75
C ALA A 323 3.97 2.40 9.04
N ALA A 324 3.47 3.62 9.24
CA ALA A 324 4.28 4.78 9.55
C ALA A 324 4.62 4.90 11.04
N THR A 325 4.00 4.12 11.92
CA THR A 325 4.29 4.13 13.36
C THR A 325 5.46 3.22 13.72
N PHE A 326 6.01 3.38 14.94
CA PHE A 326 7.15 2.60 15.40
C PHE A 326 6.79 1.19 15.89
N ARG A 327 5.52 0.80 15.80
CA ARG A 327 5.05 -0.52 16.22
C ARG A 327 5.62 -1.61 15.30
N GLY A 328 6.30 -2.59 15.91
CA GLY A 328 6.85 -3.74 15.19
C GLY A 328 8.06 -3.45 14.32
N ARG A 329 8.59 -2.22 14.31
CA ARG A 329 9.78 -1.89 13.54
C ARG A 329 11.07 -2.24 14.28
N ARG A 330 12.00 -2.85 13.55
CA ARG A 330 13.39 -3.04 14.02
C ARG A 330 14.22 -1.77 13.86
N ILE A 331 13.95 -0.98 12.83
CA ILE A 331 14.61 0.28 12.53
C ILE A 331 13.77 1.41 13.13
N ARG A 332 14.36 2.23 13.99
CA ARG A 332 13.70 3.38 14.64
C ARG A 332 13.97 4.67 13.86
N ASP A 333 13.66 4.65 12.58
CA ASP A 333 13.79 5.81 11.71
C ASP A 333 12.41 6.33 11.27
N ASN A 334 12.29 7.63 11.01
CA ASN A 334 11.04 8.24 10.59
C ASN A 334 10.81 8.03 9.10
N TYR A 335 9.56 7.82 8.70
CA TYR A 335 9.18 7.94 7.31
C TYR A 335 9.33 9.39 6.85
N PRO A 336 9.52 9.63 5.53
CA PRO A 336 9.53 10.97 5.00
C PRO A 336 8.24 11.70 5.37
N VAL A 337 8.37 12.97 5.76
CA VAL A 337 7.24 13.84 6.08
C VAL A 337 7.43 15.19 5.41
N ARG A 338 6.35 15.77 4.90
CA ARG A 338 6.31 17.11 4.31
C ARG A 338 5.30 17.94 5.09
N ILE A 339 5.68 19.17 5.40
CA ILE A 339 4.80 20.15 6.05
C ILE A 339 4.41 21.16 4.99
N MET A 340 3.10 21.33 4.77
CA MET A 340 2.56 22.24 3.77
C MET A 340 1.56 23.19 4.43
N ARG A 341 1.63 24.47 4.04
CA ARG A 341 0.77 25.53 4.58
C ARG A 341 0.15 26.32 3.44
N ARG A 342 -1.16 26.58 3.49
CA ARG A 342 -1.75 27.57 2.58
C ARG A 342 -1.26 28.96 2.94
N GLN A 343 -0.85 29.75 1.95
CA GLN A 343 -0.48 31.14 2.20
C GLN A 343 -1.72 31.93 2.61
N ALA A 344 -1.56 32.78 3.64
CA ALA A 344 -2.66 33.66 4.11
C ALA A 344 -2.94 34.73 3.03
N GLY A 345 -3.84 34.45 2.12
CA GLY A 345 -4.23 35.33 1.01
C GLY A 345 -5.34 34.76 0.14
N GLU A 346 -5.56 33.43 0.20
CA GLU A 346 -6.56 32.74 -0.62
C GLU A 346 -7.66 32.03 0.18
N SER A 347 -7.86 32.38 1.46
CA SER A 347 -9.03 31.88 2.18
C SER A 347 -10.26 32.61 1.68
N LYS A 348 -11.00 32.00 0.74
CA LYS A 348 -12.44 32.22 0.71
C LYS A 348 -12.93 31.72 2.06
N GLU A 349 -13.37 32.65 2.94
CA GLU A 349 -13.98 32.32 4.23
C GLU A 349 -15.00 31.17 4.06
N PRO A 350 -14.98 30.16 4.91
CA PRO A 350 -16.04 29.15 4.90
C PRO A 350 -17.35 29.89 5.14
N LYS A 351 -18.25 29.83 4.18
CA LYS A 351 -19.61 30.33 4.39
C LYS A 351 -20.22 29.62 5.60
N GLU A 352 -20.57 30.38 6.61
CA GLU A 352 -21.31 30.00 7.81
C GLU A 352 -22.57 29.16 7.49
N ARG A 353 -22.43 27.91 7.13
CA ARG A 353 -23.57 27.00 6.88
C ARG A 353 -23.64 25.77 7.77
N GLU A 354 -22.64 25.47 8.56
CA GLU A 354 -22.64 24.27 9.41
C GLU A 354 -22.70 24.55 10.93
N VAL A 355 -22.60 25.78 11.40
CA VAL A 355 -22.70 26.08 12.83
C VAL A 355 -24.19 26.18 13.29
N GLU A 356 -25.15 26.35 12.37
CA GLU A 356 -26.55 26.50 12.73
C GLU A 356 -27.28 25.19 13.10
N ALA A 357 -26.73 24.03 12.76
CA ALA A 357 -27.39 22.74 13.05
C ALA A 357 -27.13 22.21 14.48
N THR A 358 -26.08 22.67 15.14
CA THR A 358 -25.67 22.14 16.48
C THR A 358 -26.11 23.04 17.64
N LEU A 359 -26.64 24.26 17.36
CA LEU A 359 -27.01 25.26 18.40
C LEU A 359 -28.50 25.45 18.62
N ARG A 360 -29.37 24.59 18.08
CA ARG A 360 -30.83 24.67 18.36
C ARG A 360 -31.31 23.96 19.62
N MET A 361 -30.40 23.58 20.52
CA MET A 361 -30.79 23.18 21.89
C MET A 361 -30.08 24.08 22.91
N GLY A 362 -30.71 25.18 23.26
CA GLY A 362 -30.29 26.00 24.40
C GLY A 362 -30.30 27.50 24.14
N GLN A 363 -31.44 28.09 23.83
CA GLN A 363 -31.59 29.52 23.98
C GLN A 363 -32.27 29.86 25.31
N ARG A 364 -31.56 30.69 26.11
CA ARG A 364 -32.18 31.82 26.81
C ARG A 364 -31.15 32.90 27.13
N ASP A 365 -31.39 34.06 26.52
CA ASP A 365 -31.11 35.45 26.93
C ASP A 365 -29.76 35.89 27.53
N ALA A 366 -29.08 36.81 26.86
CA ALA A 366 -28.87 38.17 27.35
C ALA A 366 -28.05 39.08 26.42
N SER A 367 -28.44 40.26 26.38
CA SER A 367 -28.16 41.44 25.56
C SER A 367 -26.80 42.12 25.78
N ALA A 368 -26.39 42.83 24.72
CA ALA A 368 -25.82 44.19 24.65
C ALA A 368 -24.28 44.42 24.66
N GLN A 369 -23.89 44.99 23.51
CA GLN A 369 -22.94 46.11 23.33
C GLN A 369 -21.47 45.95 23.72
N THR A 370 -20.55 45.97 22.74
CA THR A 370 -19.77 47.20 22.42
C THR A 370 -18.90 47.00 21.16
N ALA A 371 -19.11 47.88 20.20
CA ALA A 371 -18.24 48.07 19.04
C ALA A 371 -17.01 48.90 19.46
N VAL A 372 -15.82 48.49 19.10
CA VAL A 372 -14.61 49.36 19.07
C VAL A 372 -13.97 49.23 17.72
N THR A 373 -13.93 50.33 17.03
CA THR A 373 -13.29 50.61 15.76
C THR A 373 -11.78 50.43 15.85
N VAL A 374 -11.19 49.66 14.90
CA VAL A 374 -9.75 49.65 14.66
C VAL A 374 -9.50 50.04 13.18
N GLU A 375 -9.52 51.33 12.93
CA GLU A 375 -8.89 51.96 11.77
C GLU A 375 -7.70 52.80 12.29
N GLN A 376 -6.52 52.23 12.32
CA GLN A 376 -5.21 52.92 12.38
C GLN A 376 -4.09 51.94 12.64
N SER A 377 -3.60 51.24 11.61
CA SER A 377 -2.24 50.63 11.57
C SER A 377 -1.83 50.01 10.23
N LEU A 378 -2.43 50.43 9.12
CA LEU A 378 -2.05 49.89 7.79
C LEU A 378 -1.02 50.74 7.02
N GLU A 379 -0.59 51.88 7.55
CA GLU A 379 0.42 52.71 6.86
C GLU A 379 1.88 52.55 7.35
N GLU A 380 2.10 51.86 8.46
CA GLU A 380 3.47 51.63 9.00
C GLU A 380 4.16 50.34 8.52
N VAL A 381 3.48 49.47 7.83
CA VAL A 381 4.05 48.19 7.32
C VAL A 381 4.55 48.29 5.88
N ALA A 382 4.14 49.32 5.13
CA ALA A 382 4.49 49.48 3.72
C ALA A 382 5.89 50.06 3.44
N SER A 383 6.65 50.47 4.44
CA SER A 383 7.96 51.14 4.24
C SER A 383 9.18 50.24 4.49
N ARG A 384 9.01 48.94 4.68
CA ARG A 384 10.13 47.99 4.91
C ARG A 384 10.32 46.90 3.85
N ILE A 385 9.80 47.08 2.65
CA ILE A 385 10.05 46.12 1.55
C ILE A 385 11.04 46.76 0.59
N GLY A 386 12.29 46.57 0.87
CA GLY A 386 13.40 46.91 -0.01
C GLY A 386 14.67 46.35 0.58
N GLU A 387 14.94 45.08 0.33
CA GLU A 387 16.30 44.50 0.26
C GLU A 387 16.14 42.98 -0.01
N HIS A 388 17.01 42.44 -0.87
CA HIS A 388 17.06 41.11 -1.43
C HIS A 388 16.70 39.99 -0.41
N PRO A 389 16.00 38.93 -0.79
CA PRO A 389 15.80 37.80 0.10
C PRO A 389 17.15 37.07 0.24
N GLU A 390 17.88 37.36 1.31
CA GLU A 390 18.87 36.45 1.87
C GLU A 390 18.09 35.11 2.15
N GLU A 391 18.71 34.00 1.79
CA GLU A 391 18.24 32.64 2.19
C GLU A 391 18.06 32.64 3.70
N ALA A 392 16.86 32.88 4.18
CA ALA A 392 16.52 32.76 5.58
C ALA A 392 16.75 31.30 5.96
N SER A 393 17.78 31.04 6.74
CA SER A 393 17.99 29.75 7.37
C SER A 393 16.75 29.43 8.21
N LEU A 394 15.90 28.53 7.72
CA LEU A 394 14.74 28.06 8.48
C LEU A 394 15.23 27.47 9.79
N GLU A 395 14.86 28.08 10.92
CA GLU A 395 15.11 27.49 12.23
C GLU A 395 14.35 26.17 12.31
N LEU A 396 15.09 25.05 12.40
CA LEU A 396 14.50 23.73 12.60
C LEU A 396 14.28 23.51 14.08
N GLU A 397 13.16 22.86 14.40
CA GLU A 397 12.84 22.46 15.75
C GLU A 397 12.73 20.93 15.88
N THR A 398 13.10 20.41 17.05
CA THR A 398 12.91 18.97 17.34
C THR A 398 11.46 18.73 17.76
N VAL A 399 10.70 18.00 16.93
CA VAL A 399 9.29 17.77 17.15
C VAL A 399 8.91 16.30 16.95
N SER A 400 7.93 15.81 17.73
CA SER A 400 7.28 14.53 17.52
C SER A 400 5.85 14.75 17.03
N ILE A 401 5.43 14.03 15.97
CA ILE A 401 4.06 14.06 15.46
C ILE A 401 3.34 12.80 15.94
N VAL A 402 2.22 13.00 16.61
CA VAL A 402 1.37 11.94 17.18
C VAL A 402 -0.03 12.07 16.61
N GLY A 403 -0.73 10.94 16.49
CA GLY A 403 -2.14 10.94 16.11
C GLY A 403 -3.08 11.21 17.31
N PRO A 404 -4.40 11.07 17.09
CA PRO A 404 -5.41 11.40 18.09
C PRO A 404 -5.67 10.28 19.10
N LEU A 405 -5.02 9.12 18.98
CA LEU A 405 -5.33 7.95 19.80
C LEU A 405 -4.68 8.05 21.19
N CYS A 406 -5.41 7.61 22.21
CA CYS A 406 -4.89 7.60 23.58
C CYS A 406 -3.97 6.37 23.85
N THR A 407 -2.99 6.18 22.99
CA THR A 407 -1.94 5.17 23.14
C THR A 407 -0.57 5.74 22.77
N PRO A 408 0.51 5.39 23.51
CA PRO A 408 1.86 5.84 23.16
C PRO A 408 2.40 5.25 21.85
N GLU A 409 1.71 4.25 21.28
CA GLU A 409 2.06 3.66 19.98
C GLU A 409 1.67 4.57 18.80
N ASP A 410 0.77 5.54 19.03
CA ASP A 410 0.29 6.48 18.02
C ASP A 410 1.29 7.64 17.80
N CYS A 411 2.52 7.26 17.50
CA CYS A 411 3.60 8.20 17.19
C CYS A 411 4.07 7.92 15.76
N ILE A 412 3.77 8.83 14.83
CA ILE A 412 4.11 8.68 13.42
C ILE A 412 5.51 9.20 13.13
N VAL A 413 5.87 10.33 13.74
CA VAL A 413 7.21 10.93 13.66
C VAL A 413 7.74 11.14 15.07
N LYS A 414 8.96 10.70 15.32
CA LYS A 414 9.59 10.81 16.64
C LYS A 414 10.86 11.65 16.56
N LYS A 415 10.87 12.78 17.28
CA LYS A 415 12.05 13.67 17.47
C LYS A 415 12.75 13.99 16.15
N ALA A 416 11.98 14.40 15.14
CA ALA A 416 12.53 14.85 13.87
C ALA A 416 12.88 16.35 13.89
N GLN A 417 13.88 16.73 13.11
CA GLN A 417 14.20 18.13 12.83
C GLN A 417 13.29 18.60 11.71
N LEU A 418 12.30 19.41 12.01
CA LEU A 418 11.29 19.90 11.08
C LEU A 418 11.15 21.41 11.18
N PRO A 419 10.67 22.09 10.13
CA PRO A 419 10.28 23.49 10.24
C PRO A 419 9.16 23.66 11.27
N PRO A 420 8.96 24.86 11.85
CA PRO A 420 7.87 25.12 12.78
C PRO A 420 6.53 24.75 12.20
N ILE A 421 5.79 23.87 12.92
CA ILE A 421 4.47 23.40 12.52
C ILE A 421 3.43 24.19 13.31
N HIS A 422 2.40 24.71 12.62
CA HIS A 422 1.30 25.46 13.22
C HIS A 422 -0.01 24.67 13.09
N GLU A 423 -0.95 24.98 13.96
CA GLU A 423 -2.31 24.44 13.88
C GLU A 423 -2.92 24.77 12.51
N GLY A 424 -3.52 23.78 11.88
CA GLY A 424 -4.06 23.88 10.53
C GLY A 424 -3.11 23.54 9.39
N ASP A 425 -1.79 23.40 9.65
CA ASP A 425 -0.85 22.94 8.62
C ASP A 425 -1.16 21.50 8.19
N TYR A 426 -0.97 21.23 6.89
CA TYR A 426 -1.04 19.90 6.36
C TYR A 426 0.28 19.13 6.63
N ILE A 427 0.13 17.89 7.06
CA ILE A 427 1.23 16.96 7.32
C ILE A 427 1.05 15.79 6.36
N ALA A 428 1.94 15.66 5.39
CA ALA A 428 1.84 14.66 4.34
C ALA A 428 2.98 13.65 4.42
N PHE A 429 2.64 12.37 4.31
CA PHE A 429 3.55 11.24 4.33
C PHE A 429 3.58 10.61 2.93
N PRO A 430 4.62 10.86 2.12
CA PRO A 430 4.78 10.23 0.81
C PRO A 430 5.05 8.72 0.93
N ASN A 431 5.02 8.03 -0.21
CA ASN A 431 5.18 6.57 -0.32
C ASN A 431 4.12 5.76 0.46
N ALA A 432 2.94 6.33 0.67
CA ALA A 432 1.85 5.71 1.42
C ALA A 432 0.88 4.89 0.54
N GLY A 433 1.16 4.74 -0.75
CA GLY A 433 0.30 4.00 -1.67
C GLY A 433 0.23 2.49 -1.43
N ALA A 434 1.16 1.93 -0.65
CA ALA A 434 1.19 0.52 -0.30
C ALA A 434 1.18 0.30 1.22
N TYR A 435 0.37 -0.69 1.66
CA TYR A 435 0.24 -1.07 3.08
C TYR A 435 -0.15 0.13 3.97
N GLY A 436 -0.96 1.02 3.43
CA GLY A 436 -1.55 2.16 4.13
C GLY A 436 -2.84 1.77 4.84
N LEU A 437 -3.98 2.21 4.27
CA LEU A 437 -5.31 2.04 4.87
C LEU A 437 -5.64 0.57 5.18
N SER A 438 -5.48 -0.32 4.19
CA SER A 438 -5.85 -1.74 4.31
C SER A 438 -5.03 -2.53 5.35
N TYR A 439 -3.88 -2.02 5.77
CA TYR A 439 -3.02 -2.63 6.79
C TYR A 439 -3.23 -2.02 8.19
N SER A 440 -4.11 -1.06 8.34
CA SER A 440 -4.27 -0.24 9.56
C SER A 440 -5.47 -0.68 10.40
N PRO A 441 -5.46 -0.49 11.73
CA PRO A 441 -6.54 -0.86 12.63
C PRO A 441 -7.67 0.20 12.61
N LEU A 442 -8.41 0.28 11.51
CA LEU A 442 -9.36 1.34 11.19
C LEU A 442 -10.44 1.61 12.24
N GLN A 443 -10.87 0.56 12.98
CA GLN A 443 -11.93 0.70 13.98
C GLN A 443 -11.41 1.07 15.38
N PHE A 444 -10.09 1.19 15.55
CA PHE A 444 -9.54 1.45 16.87
C PHE A 444 -9.92 2.84 17.37
N LEU A 445 -10.52 2.88 18.56
CA LEU A 445 -11.08 4.06 19.24
C LEU A 445 -12.21 4.77 18.46
N GLY A 446 -12.80 4.13 17.45
CA GLY A 446 -14.01 4.62 16.79
C GLY A 446 -13.84 5.86 15.91
N HIS A 447 -12.60 6.13 15.47
CA HIS A 447 -12.38 7.18 14.48
C HIS A 447 -12.89 6.76 13.10
N ALA A 448 -13.43 7.73 12.35
CA ALA A 448 -13.90 7.54 10.99
C ALA A 448 -12.73 7.12 10.06
N THR A 449 -13.01 6.27 9.08
CA THR A 449 -12.02 5.92 8.05
C THR A 449 -11.74 7.13 7.15
N PRO A 450 -10.47 7.39 6.77
CA PRO A 450 -10.13 8.48 5.87
C PRO A 450 -10.69 8.25 4.46
N ALA A 451 -10.95 9.32 3.74
CA ALA A 451 -11.25 9.27 2.33
C ALA A 451 -10.02 8.82 1.52
N GLU A 452 -10.26 8.31 0.31
CA GLU A 452 -9.20 8.06 -0.68
C GLU A 452 -9.53 8.84 -1.96
N LEU A 453 -8.56 9.63 -2.42
CA LEU A 453 -8.66 10.50 -3.58
C LEU A 453 -7.70 10.02 -4.68
N LEU A 454 -8.17 9.93 -5.92
CA LEU A 454 -7.37 9.62 -7.08
C LEU A 454 -7.34 10.82 -8.04
N ASP A 455 -6.20 11.45 -8.19
CA ASP A 455 -5.98 12.47 -9.20
C ASP A 455 -5.52 11.79 -10.50
N PHE A 456 -6.37 11.80 -11.50
CA PHE A 456 -6.09 11.14 -12.76
C PHE A 456 -6.63 11.95 -13.94
N ARG A 457 -5.77 12.21 -14.92
CA ARG A 457 -6.08 12.99 -16.14
C ARG A 457 -6.64 14.38 -15.85
N GLY A 458 -6.13 15.01 -14.80
CA GLY A 458 -6.50 16.37 -14.42
C GLY A 458 -7.75 16.48 -13.55
N GLU A 459 -8.38 15.37 -13.18
CA GLU A 459 -9.55 15.33 -12.30
C GLU A 459 -9.24 14.57 -11.01
N VAL A 460 -9.74 15.08 -9.88
CA VAL A 460 -9.65 14.43 -8.57
C VAL A 460 -10.97 13.67 -8.31
N HIS A 461 -10.86 12.35 -8.23
CA HIS A 461 -11.98 11.46 -7.97
C HIS A 461 -11.95 10.98 -6.53
N VAL A 462 -13.09 11.03 -5.84
CA VAL A 462 -13.24 10.36 -4.54
C VAL A 462 -13.46 8.86 -4.82
N ILE A 463 -12.44 8.04 -4.56
CA ILE A 463 -12.48 6.59 -4.79
C ILE A 463 -12.79 5.78 -3.52
N ARG A 464 -12.86 6.46 -2.38
CA ARG A 464 -13.47 6.04 -1.12
C ARG A 464 -13.96 7.26 -0.38
N GLU A 465 -15.22 7.25 0.01
CA GLU A 465 -15.79 8.29 0.86
C GLU A 465 -15.18 8.26 2.26
N HIS A 466 -15.22 9.40 2.93
CA HIS A 466 -14.89 9.48 4.35
C HIS A 466 -15.91 8.65 5.15
N GLY A 467 -15.41 7.82 6.07
CA GLY A 467 -16.28 6.98 6.89
C GLY A 467 -17.22 7.79 7.80
N ASP A 468 -18.35 7.20 8.14
CA ASP A 468 -19.31 7.75 9.11
C ASP A 468 -19.28 6.96 10.42
N ARG A 469 -19.67 7.61 11.52
CA ARG A 469 -19.75 6.94 12.84
C ARG A 469 -20.72 5.76 12.87
N THR A 470 -21.71 5.71 11.96
CA THR A 470 -22.63 4.59 11.82
C THR A 470 -21.97 3.33 11.33
N ASP A 471 -20.81 3.42 10.64
CA ASP A 471 -20.01 2.27 10.21
C ASP A 471 -19.57 1.41 11.41
N LEU A 472 -19.38 2.04 12.58
CA LEU A 472 -19.01 1.34 13.81
C LEU A 472 -20.07 0.35 14.27
N LEU A 473 -21.35 0.63 13.98
CA LEU A 473 -22.48 -0.20 14.38
C LEU A 473 -22.90 -1.20 13.29
N HIS A 474 -22.24 -1.17 12.13
CA HIS A 474 -22.53 -2.08 11.04
C HIS A 474 -22.36 -3.53 11.51
N HIS A 475 -23.40 -4.34 11.35
CA HIS A 475 -23.50 -5.73 11.85
C HIS A 475 -23.55 -5.90 13.38
N GLN A 476 -23.57 -4.84 14.19
CA GLN A 476 -23.79 -4.94 15.63
C GLN A 476 -25.28 -4.94 15.96
N ARG A 477 -25.68 -5.65 17.02
CA ARG A 477 -27.06 -5.72 17.50
C ARG A 477 -27.09 -5.61 19.01
N MET A 478 -28.03 -4.79 19.52
CA MET A 478 -28.38 -4.79 20.95
C MET A 478 -29.13 -6.08 21.31
N ILE A 479 -28.86 -6.59 22.50
CA ILE A 479 -29.71 -7.64 23.10
C ILE A 479 -30.76 -7.00 24.01
N PRO A 480 -31.97 -7.58 24.14
CA PRO A 480 -32.91 -7.16 25.16
C PRO A 480 -32.29 -7.41 26.54
N LEU A 481 -32.16 -6.35 27.36
CA LEU A 481 -31.73 -6.50 28.74
C LEU A 481 -32.99 -6.71 29.61
N PRO A 482 -32.97 -7.66 30.57
CA PRO A 482 -34.06 -7.84 31.50
C PRO A 482 -34.23 -6.57 32.37
N GLU A 483 -35.47 -6.25 32.74
CA GLU A 483 -35.82 -5.00 33.50
C GLU A 483 -35.10 -4.89 34.84
N ASP A 484 -34.71 -6.03 35.43
CA ASP A 484 -33.95 -6.14 36.68
C ASP A 484 -32.43 -6.01 36.50
N ALA A 485 -31.92 -5.82 35.29
CA ALA A 485 -30.50 -5.59 34.99
C ALA A 485 -30.14 -4.09 34.87
N LEU A 486 -31.13 -3.19 35.03
CA LEU A 486 -31.00 -1.74 35.08
C LEU A 486 -31.21 -1.24 36.50
#